data_754160214e350014863dbf44a9f9c553
#
_entry.id   754160214e350014863dbf44a9f9c553
#
_cell.length_a   1.000
_cell.length_b   1.000
_cell.length_c   1.000
_cell.angle_alpha   90.00
_cell.angle_beta   90.00
_cell.angle_gamma   90.00
#
_symmetry.space_group_name_H-M   'P 1'
#
loop_
_entity.id
_entity.type
_entity.pdbx_description
1 polymer ?
#
loop_
_entity_poly.entity_id
_entity_poly.type
_entity_poly.pdbx_seq_one_letter_code
_entity_poly.pdbx_strand_id
1 'polypeptide(L)'
;MSARSVMPAATLSSALAVLGVVALALAGCTATTVPMADDLSPTPSASQGASASEPEVETGLPEGYVDVGHGTYVPADETAGCESPAYIHIGGMSAEVTGEIVDQGARDFASGTVGLDDEGAIVSYTVAPGDVPTVIGDRLCIYNGIMLATLNHTRDIHPDQVLRLDPDPTIAWVPYYNPNEAGEGFQQIPYQEAIEGMGRAADAGDVDTMRGIWNDSLKVMFTNPAVIDQIQKALDSGDLTVLGQMFS
;
A
#
# COMPACT_ATOMS: atom_id res chain seq x y z
N MET A 1 -15.44 2.70 -59.48
CA MET A 1 -14.08 3.27 -59.49
C MET A 1 -13.41 2.82 -58.18
N SER A 2 -12.57 1.76 -58.28
CA SER A 2 -11.85 1.19 -57.11
C SER A 2 -10.49 1.80 -57.00
N ALA A 3 -10.14 2.36 -55.82
CA ALA A 3 -8.78 2.76 -55.50
C ALA A 3 -8.18 1.71 -54.55
N ARG A 4 -7.19 0.98 -55.03
CA ARG A 4 -6.33 0.09 -54.24
C ARG A 4 -5.24 0.94 -53.58
N SER A 5 -5.15 0.87 -52.26
CA SER A 5 -4.04 1.46 -51.50
C SER A 5 -2.97 0.41 -51.24
N VAL A 6 -1.76 0.73 -51.61
CA VAL A 6 -0.57 -0.14 -51.55
C VAL A 6 0.12 0.12 -50.20
N MET A 7 0.42 -0.94 -49.45
CA MET A 7 1.24 -0.89 -48.24
C MET A 7 2.73 -0.94 -48.61
N PRO A 8 3.60 -0.17 -47.94
CA PRO A 8 5.05 -0.38 -48.00
C PRO A 8 5.54 -1.35 -46.93
N ALA A 9 6.43 -2.24 -47.39
CA ALA A 9 7.15 -3.20 -46.53
C ALA A 9 8.18 -2.50 -45.66
N ALA A 10 8.22 -2.80 -44.34
CA ALA A 10 9.22 -2.36 -43.42
C ALA A 10 10.35 -3.40 -43.31
N THR A 11 11.57 -2.91 -43.44
CA THR A 11 12.85 -3.63 -43.42
C THR A 11 13.22 -4.05 -41.98
N LEU A 12 13.67 -5.31 -41.86
CA LEU A 12 14.35 -5.85 -40.66
C LEU A 12 15.77 -5.25 -40.56
N SER A 13 16.12 -4.70 -39.41
CA SER A 13 17.51 -4.41 -39.06
C SER A 13 17.93 -5.27 -37.87
N SER A 14 18.93 -6.11 -38.12
CA SER A 14 19.63 -6.92 -37.14
C SER A 14 20.55 -6.07 -36.30
N ALA A 15 20.53 -6.21 -34.97
CA ALA A 15 21.51 -5.60 -34.06
C ALA A 15 22.27 -6.67 -33.29
N LEU A 16 23.58 -6.47 -33.26
CA LEU A 16 24.66 -7.29 -32.73
C LEU A 16 24.52 -7.57 -31.23
N ALA A 17 24.90 -8.81 -30.88
CA ALA A 17 25.18 -9.24 -29.51
C ALA A 17 26.59 -8.77 -29.09
N VAL A 18 26.70 -8.14 -27.91
CA VAL A 18 27.95 -7.94 -27.19
C VAL A 18 27.95 -8.79 -25.93
N LEU A 19 28.78 -9.82 -25.92
CA LEU A 19 29.09 -10.62 -24.73
C LEU A 19 30.09 -9.86 -23.85
N GLY A 20 29.68 -9.44 -22.65
CA GLY A 20 30.55 -8.97 -21.60
C GLY A 20 30.69 -10.04 -20.51
N VAL A 21 31.86 -10.66 -20.38
CA VAL A 21 32.23 -11.55 -19.30
C VAL A 21 32.71 -10.72 -18.13
N VAL A 22 31.98 -10.77 -16.99
CA VAL A 22 32.43 -10.20 -15.71
C VAL A 22 32.80 -11.36 -14.80
N ALA A 23 34.10 -11.47 -14.47
CA ALA A 23 34.61 -12.40 -13.48
C ALA A 23 34.39 -11.84 -12.07
N LEU A 24 33.60 -12.52 -11.24
CA LEU A 24 33.49 -12.23 -9.80
C LEU A 24 34.55 -13.01 -9.04
N ALA A 25 35.42 -12.28 -8.33
CA ALA A 25 36.35 -12.80 -7.36
C ALA A 25 35.62 -13.07 -6.03
N LEU A 26 35.63 -14.32 -5.57
CA LEU A 26 35.14 -14.75 -4.26
C LEU A 26 36.20 -14.44 -3.20
N ALA A 27 35.93 -13.48 -2.33
CA ALA A 27 36.70 -13.28 -1.10
C ALA A 27 36.08 -14.11 0.04
N GLY A 28 36.84 -15.10 0.53
CA GLY A 28 36.43 -15.96 1.63
C GLY A 28 36.49 -15.25 2.99
N CYS A 29 35.42 -15.34 3.76
CA CYS A 29 35.41 -15.00 5.19
C CYS A 29 35.81 -16.25 6.01
N THR A 30 36.94 -16.16 6.71
CA THR A 30 37.41 -17.15 7.69
C THR A 30 36.59 -17.04 8.98
N ALA A 31 35.99 -18.13 9.40
CA ALA A 31 35.32 -18.26 10.70
C ALA A 31 36.37 -18.33 11.81
N THR A 32 36.29 -17.40 12.75
CA THR A 32 37.10 -17.43 13.99
C THR A 32 36.31 -18.20 15.05
N THR A 33 36.82 -19.36 15.43
CA THR A 33 36.33 -20.16 16.56
C THR A 33 36.82 -19.53 17.86
N VAL A 34 35.91 -19.21 18.78
CA VAL A 34 36.21 -18.81 20.17
C VAL A 34 36.17 -20.05 21.04
N PRO A 35 37.20 -20.29 21.91
CA PRO A 35 37.21 -21.44 22.80
C PRO A 35 36.25 -21.28 23.97
N MET A 36 35.53 -22.35 24.29
CA MET A 36 34.78 -22.53 25.54
C MET A 36 35.73 -22.56 26.72
N ALA A 37 35.44 -21.77 27.73
CA ALA A 37 36.04 -21.89 29.07
C ALA A 37 35.02 -22.52 30.01
N ASP A 38 35.46 -23.53 30.71
CA ASP A 38 34.76 -24.35 31.69
C ASP A 38 34.35 -23.59 32.95
N ASP A 39 33.17 -23.98 33.45
CA ASP A 39 32.85 -24.31 34.83
C ASP A 39 33.31 -23.36 35.96
N LEU A 40 32.39 -22.61 36.51
CA LEU A 40 32.35 -22.32 37.97
C LEU A 40 30.88 -22.16 38.40
N SER A 41 30.38 -23.15 39.09
CA SER A 41 29.15 -23.17 39.87
C SER A 41 29.28 -22.21 41.06
N PRO A 42 28.37 -21.24 41.28
CA PRO A 42 28.19 -20.62 42.57
C PRO A 42 26.94 -21.11 43.28
N THR A 43 27.15 -21.54 44.49
CA THR A 43 26.26 -21.82 45.60
C THR A 43 25.10 -20.80 45.72
N PRO A 44 23.87 -21.23 46.04
CA PRO A 44 22.75 -20.31 46.28
C PRO A 44 22.92 -19.61 47.60
N SER A 45 23.20 -18.30 47.58
CA SER A 45 23.05 -17.42 48.73
C SER A 45 21.64 -16.87 48.78
N ALA A 46 20.90 -17.27 49.80
CA ALA A 46 19.60 -16.69 50.11
C ALA A 46 19.79 -15.19 50.43
N SER A 47 19.18 -14.31 49.68
CA SER A 47 19.04 -12.91 50.00
C SER A 47 17.57 -12.46 49.80
N GLN A 48 17.01 -12.17 50.91
CA GLN A 48 15.91 -11.29 51.32
C GLN A 48 15.14 -10.57 50.18
N GLY A 49 13.81 -10.68 50.32
CA GLY A 49 12.81 -9.98 49.50
C GLY A 49 13.05 -8.48 49.38
N ALA A 50 13.40 -8.10 48.18
CA ALA A 50 13.08 -6.77 47.70
C ALA A 50 11.77 -6.96 46.90
N SER A 51 10.71 -6.33 47.41
CA SER A 51 9.48 -6.14 46.63
C SER A 51 9.88 -5.41 45.37
N ALA A 52 9.99 -6.14 44.28
CA ALA A 52 10.11 -5.53 42.96
C ALA A 52 8.77 -4.84 42.72
N SER A 53 8.76 -3.52 42.80
CA SER A 53 7.73 -2.69 42.21
C SER A 53 7.67 -3.15 40.73
N GLU A 54 6.56 -3.68 40.29
CA GLU A 54 6.28 -3.84 38.87
C GLU A 54 6.55 -2.48 38.22
N PRO A 55 7.29 -2.43 37.11
CA PRO A 55 7.42 -1.17 36.38
C PRO A 55 6.02 -0.70 36.05
N GLU A 56 5.59 0.43 36.60
CA GLU A 56 4.45 1.15 36.04
C GLU A 56 4.76 1.35 34.57
N VAL A 57 4.01 0.66 33.71
CA VAL A 57 3.99 0.96 32.29
C VAL A 57 3.40 2.35 32.21
N GLU A 58 4.25 3.35 32.02
CA GLU A 58 3.81 4.69 31.66
C GLU A 58 3.03 4.55 30.33
N THR A 59 1.71 4.48 30.42
CA THR A 59 0.78 4.51 29.29
C THR A 59 0.58 5.93 28.76
N GLY A 60 1.61 6.77 28.91
CA GLY A 60 1.61 8.14 28.42
C GLY A 60 2.17 8.21 27.01
N LEU A 61 1.48 8.97 26.16
CA LEU A 61 1.98 9.38 24.85
C LEU A 61 3.37 10.01 25.03
N PRO A 62 4.42 9.64 24.25
CA PRO A 62 5.71 10.31 24.31
C PRO A 62 5.56 11.81 24.06
N GLU A 63 6.25 12.64 24.87
CA GLU A 63 6.21 14.09 24.69
C GLU A 63 6.68 14.47 23.28
N GLY A 64 5.95 15.33 22.58
CA GLY A 64 6.24 15.75 21.22
C GLY A 64 5.73 14.81 20.12
N TYR A 65 4.92 13.82 20.47
CA TYR A 65 4.29 12.91 19.48
C TYR A 65 2.76 13.01 19.53
N VAL A 66 2.12 12.67 18.42
CA VAL A 66 0.66 12.51 18.27
C VAL A 66 0.36 11.05 17.99
N ASP A 67 -0.64 10.49 18.67
CA ASP A 67 -1.17 9.15 18.36
C ASP A 67 -2.06 9.23 17.13
N VAL A 68 -1.71 8.48 16.09
CA VAL A 68 -2.47 8.39 14.85
C VAL A 68 -3.19 7.04 14.71
N GLY A 69 -3.33 6.31 15.82
CA GLY A 69 -4.04 5.03 15.89
C GLY A 69 -3.14 3.81 15.73
N HIS A 70 -3.67 2.64 16.09
CA HIS A 70 -2.99 1.33 15.99
C HIS A 70 -1.59 1.29 16.63
N GLY A 71 -1.35 2.12 17.66
CA GLY A 71 -0.03 2.22 18.32
C GLY A 71 1.03 2.90 17.45
N THR A 72 0.62 3.66 16.44
CA THR A 72 1.49 4.48 15.60
C THR A 72 1.55 5.90 16.14
N TYR A 73 2.76 6.42 16.31
CA TYR A 73 3.02 7.78 16.83
C TYR A 73 3.84 8.56 15.82
N VAL A 74 3.43 9.81 15.55
CA VAL A 74 4.12 10.70 14.62
C VAL A 74 4.61 11.96 15.35
N PRO A 75 5.75 12.57 14.97
CA PRO A 75 6.22 13.81 15.56
C PRO A 75 5.20 14.94 15.37
N ALA A 76 4.86 15.64 16.44
CA ALA A 76 3.87 16.71 16.41
C ALA A 76 4.31 17.92 15.56
N ASP A 77 5.62 18.17 15.45
CA ASP A 77 6.20 19.24 14.62
C ASP A 77 6.19 18.92 13.12
N GLU A 78 5.95 17.65 12.75
CA GLU A 78 5.84 17.21 11.35
C GLU A 78 4.39 17.09 10.83
N THR A 79 3.38 17.46 11.65
CA THR A 79 1.96 17.31 11.30
C THR A 79 1.39 18.45 10.45
N ALA A 80 2.21 19.32 9.89
CA ALA A 80 1.80 20.50 9.10
C ALA A 80 0.79 21.42 9.84
N GLY A 81 0.80 21.42 11.18
CA GLY A 81 -0.10 22.20 12.03
C GLY A 81 -1.45 21.53 12.31
N CYS A 82 -1.60 20.26 11.98
CA CYS A 82 -2.80 19.48 12.29
C CYS A 82 -2.76 18.95 13.72
N GLU A 83 -3.79 19.19 14.51
CA GLU A 83 -3.88 18.72 15.91
C GLU A 83 -4.11 17.23 16.02
N SER A 84 -4.92 16.67 15.11
CA SER A 84 -5.26 15.25 15.03
C SER A 84 -5.11 14.76 13.58
N PRO A 85 -3.87 14.61 13.07
CA PRO A 85 -3.64 14.28 11.70
C PRO A 85 -4.20 12.90 11.37
N ALA A 86 -4.81 12.78 10.19
CA ALA A 86 -5.21 11.50 9.66
C ALA A 86 -3.97 10.67 9.26
N TYR A 87 -4.11 9.35 9.35
CA TYR A 87 -3.07 8.40 8.96
C TYR A 87 -3.68 7.21 8.23
N ILE A 88 -3.08 6.84 7.10
CA ILE A 88 -3.49 5.71 6.28
C ILE A 88 -2.76 4.46 6.77
N HIS A 89 -3.51 3.53 7.34
CA HIS A 89 -3.02 2.21 7.75
C HIS A 89 -3.35 1.19 6.65
N ILE A 90 -2.33 0.54 6.12
CA ILE A 90 -2.49 -0.53 5.13
C ILE A 90 -1.73 -1.75 5.62
N GLY A 91 -2.41 -2.89 5.71
CA GLY A 91 -1.78 -4.13 6.13
C GLY A 91 -2.63 -5.36 5.87
N GLY A 92 -1.99 -6.43 5.42
CA GLY A 92 -2.72 -7.66 5.09
C GLY A 92 -3.78 -7.40 4.01
N MET A 93 -5.02 -7.73 4.31
CA MET A 93 -6.21 -7.50 3.47
C MET A 93 -7.08 -6.37 4.03
N SER A 94 -6.48 -5.33 4.62
CA SER A 94 -7.22 -4.21 5.19
C SER A 94 -6.59 -2.87 4.86
N ALA A 95 -7.43 -1.86 4.75
CA ALA A 95 -7.04 -0.46 4.75
C ALA A 95 -8.00 0.32 5.67
N GLU A 96 -7.44 1.26 6.41
CA GLU A 96 -8.19 2.12 7.33
C GLU A 96 -7.51 3.50 7.38
N VAL A 97 -8.31 4.54 7.53
CA VAL A 97 -7.82 5.89 7.81
C VAL A 97 -8.28 6.28 9.21
N THR A 98 -7.33 6.56 10.08
CA THR A 98 -7.60 7.04 11.45
C THR A 98 -7.32 8.53 11.54
N GLY A 99 -7.72 9.17 12.64
CA GLY A 99 -7.54 10.61 12.82
C GLY A 99 -8.62 11.42 12.08
N GLU A 100 -8.33 12.69 11.83
CA GLU A 100 -9.31 13.61 11.24
C GLU A 100 -8.80 14.21 9.93
N ILE A 101 -9.58 14.03 8.85
CA ILE A 101 -9.29 14.65 7.55
C ILE A 101 -9.87 16.06 7.56
N VAL A 102 -8.99 17.07 7.45
CA VAL A 102 -9.36 18.49 7.49
C VAL A 102 -8.82 19.18 6.25
N ASP A 103 -9.70 19.81 5.45
CA ASP A 103 -9.27 20.59 4.28
C ASP A 103 -8.75 21.97 4.70
N GLN A 104 -7.45 22.18 4.61
CA GLN A 104 -6.80 23.47 4.86
C GLN A 104 -6.88 24.43 3.67
N GLY A 105 -7.60 24.06 2.62
CA GLY A 105 -7.81 24.86 1.41
C GLY A 105 -6.81 24.55 0.29
N ALA A 106 -7.27 24.82 -0.93
CA ALA A 106 -6.50 24.60 -2.15
C ALA A 106 -5.17 25.33 -2.13
N ARG A 107 -4.12 24.66 -2.65
CA ARG A 107 -2.75 25.19 -2.77
C ARG A 107 -2.07 24.66 -4.01
N ASP A 108 -0.88 25.20 -4.33
CA ASP A 108 -0.08 24.69 -5.44
C ASP A 108 0.18 23.19 -5.25
N PHE A 109 0.00 22.40 -6.30
CA PHE A 109 0.12 20.93 -6.32
C PHE A 109 -0.92 20.15 -5.47
N ALA A 110 -1.96 20.83 -4.98
CA ALA A 110 -3.14 20.23 -4.35
C ALA A 110 -4.33 21.16 -4.56
N SER A 111 -4.74 21.35 -5.82
CA SER A 111 -5.79 22.27 -6.24
C SER A 111 -7.13 21.58 -6.57
N GLY A 112 -7.18 20.24 -6.48
CA GLY A 112 -8.37 19.45 -6.73
C GLY A 112 -9.50 19.72 -5.75
N THR A 113 -10.61 19.00 -5.85
CA THR A 113 -11.82 19.21 -5.06
C THR A 113 -12.08 18.06 -4.10
N VAL A 114 -12.49 18.36 -2.87
CA VAL A 114 -12.95 17.36 -1.90
C VAL A 114 -14.40 16.97 -2.17
N GLY A 115 -14.71 15.68 -1.98
CA GLY A 115 -16.07 15.17 -1.95
C GLY A 115 -16.48 14.88 -0.51
N LEU A 116 -17.73 15.23 -0.18
CA LEU A 116 -18.29 15.05 1.16
C LEU A 116 -19.37 13.97 1.12
N ASP A 117 -19.55 13.27 2.24
CA ASP A 117 -20.73 12.44 2.49
C ASP A 117 -21.94 13.27 2.93
N ASP A 118 -23.04 12.59 3.28
CA ASP A 118 -24.28 13.22 3.73
C ASP A 118 -24.14 13.88 5.11
N GLU A 119 -23.16 13.50 5.92
CA GLU A 119 -22.80 14.04 7.22
C GLU A 119 -21.83 15.21 7.13
N GLY A 120 -21.25 15.45 5.95
CA GLY A 120 -20.31 16.54 5.67
C GLY A 120 -18.84 16.15 5.94
N ALA A 121 -18.54 14.88 6.18
CA ALA A 121 -17.17 14.39 6.29
C ALA A 121 -16.51 14.29 4.89
N ILE A 122 -15.19 14.50 4.85
CA ILE A 122 -14.42 14.38 3.60
C ILE A 122 -14.16 12.90 3.34
N VAL A 123 -14.73 12.37 2.25
CA VAL A 123 -14.62 10.96 1.87
C VAL A 123 -13.87 10.73 0.56
N SER A 124 -13.64 11.78 -0.23
CA SER A 124 -12.92 11.65 -1.49
C SER A 124 -12.21 12.94 -1.90
N TYR A 125 -11.30 12.79 -2.87
CA TYR A 125 -10.59 13.89 -3.49
C TYR A 125 -10.51 13.69 -5.00
N THR A 126 -11.01 14.65 -5.80
CA THR A 126 -10.85 14.63 -7.26
C THR A 126 -9.56 15.36 -7.62
N VAL A 127 -8.65 14.66 -8.26
CA VAL A 127 -7.30 15.12 -8.62
C VAL A 127 -7.37 16.19 -9.71
N ALA A 128 -6.69 17.31 -9.49
CA ALA A 128 -6.50 18.33 -10.53
C ALA A 128 -5.15 18.13 -11.26
N PRO A 129 -4.99 18.69 -12.48
CA PRO A 129 -3.72 18.66 -13.19
C PRO A 129 -2.57 19.25 -12.36
N GLY A 130 -1.51 18.46 -12.15
CA GLY A 130 -0.33 18.87 -11.38
C GLY A 130 -0.39 18.59 -9.88
N ASP A 131 -1.48 18.01 -9.39
CA ASP A 131 -1.57 17.59 -7.99
C ASP A 131 -0.59 16.46 -7.66
N VAL A 132 -0.08 16.45 -6.42
CA VAL A 132 0.92 15.50 -5.92
C VAL A 132 0.42 14.87 -4.61
N PRO A 133 0.49 13.54 -4.43
CA PRO A 133 -0.08 12.84 -3.27
C PRO A 133 0.37 13.39 -1.92
N THR A 134 1.66 13.72 -1.75
CA THR A 134 2.18 14.27 -0.50
C THR A 134 1.59 15.64 -0.19
N VAL A 135 1.43 16.51 -1.20
CA VAL A 135 0.87 17.86 -1.02
C VAL A 135 -0.66 17.80 -0.79
N ILE A 136 -1.33 16.82 -1.43
CA ILE A 136 -2.74 16.53 -1.10
C ILE A 136 -2.84 16.09 0.37
N GLY A 137 -1.94 15.23 0.83
CA GLY A 137 -1.87 14.82 2.24
C GLY A 137 -1.71 16.03 3.18
N ASP A 138 -0.73 16.90 2.92
CA ASP A 138 -0.51 18.12 3.70
C ASP A 138 -1.74 19.04 3.74
N ARG A 139 -2.46 19.17 2.61
CA ARG A 139 -3.70 19.94 2.52
C ARG A 139 -4.82 19.34 3.35
N LEU A 140 -4.92 18.01 3.34
CA LEU A 140 -6.02 17.27 3.98
C LEU A 140 -5.70 16.78 5.39
N CYS A 141 -4.59 17.22 5.97
CA CYS A 141 -4.11 16.74 7.27
C CYS A 141 -3.87 15.22 7.31
N ILE A 142 -3.47 14.60 6.20
CA ILE A 142 -3.08 13.19 6.14
C ILE A 142 -1.55 13.10 6.22
N TYR A 143 -1.01 12.67 7.37
CA TYR A 143 0.43 12.67 7.65
C TYR A 143 1.25 11.89 6.59
N ASN A 144 0.78 10.71 6.22
CA ASN A 144 1.45 9.87 5.23
C ASN A 144 0.80 9.96 3.84
N GLY A 145 0.55 11.18 3.33
CA GLY A 145 -0.14 11.45 2.08
C GLY A 145 0.43 10.72 0.85
N ILE A 146 1.71 10.31 0.88
CA ILE A 146 2.30 9.44 -0.16
C ILE A 146 1.53 8.12 -0.33
N MET A 147 0.87 7.64 0.73
CA MET A 147 0.10 6.40 0.70
C MET A 147 -1.24 6.53 -0.03
N LEU A 148 -1.68 7.75 -0.40
CA LEU A 148 -2.92 7.97 -1.14
C LEU A 148 -2.97 7.20 -2.47
N ALA A 149 -1.86 7.16 -3.21
CA ALA A 149 -1.78 6.38 -4.43
C ALA A 149 -1.92 4.87 -4.15
N THR A 150 -1.25 4.37 -3.11
CA THR A 150 -1.34 2.96 -2.70
C THR A 150 -2.75 2.59 -2.25
N LEU A 151 -3.37 3.44 -1.41
CA LEU A 151 -4.74 3.24 -0.93
C LEU A 151 -5.74 3.09 -2.08
N ASN A 152 -5.51 3.81 -3.17
CA ASN A 152 -6.35 3.82 -4.36
C ASN A 152 -5.82 2.94 -5.51
N HIS A 153 -5.04 1.92 -5.20
CA HIS A 153 -4.52 0.92 -6.14
C HIS A 153 -3.98 1.53 -7.45
N THR A 154 -3.22 2.61 -7.34
CA THR A 154 -2.58 3.25 -8.49
C THR A 154 -1.11 3.52 -8.23
N ARG A 155 -0.27 3.45 -9.28
CA ARG A 155 1.15 3.86 -9.20
C ARG A 155 1.29 5.37 -9.26
N ASP A 156 0.47 5.99 -10.09
CA ASP A 156 0.46 7.43 -10.32
C ASP A 156 -0.99 7.93 -10.28
N ILE A 157 -1.22 9.07 -9.63
CA ILE A 157 -2.52 9.73 -9.67
C ILE A 157 -2.67 10.52 -10.97
N HIS A 158 -3.89 10.55 -11.51
CA HIS A 158 -4.19 11.21 -12.77
C HIS A 158 -5.24 12.30 -12.61
N PRO A 159 -5.21 13.37 -13.43
CA PRO A 159 -6.27 14.35 -13.44
C PRO A 159 -7.65 13.70 -13.63
N ASP A 160 -8.65 14.24 -12.94
CA ASP A 160 -10.03 13.75 -12.87
C ASP A 160 -10.21 12.39 -12.15
N GLN A 161 -9.15 11.75 -11.70
CA GLN A 161 -9.25 10.57 -10.83
C GLN A 161 -9.85 10.96 -9.49
N VAL A 162 -10.80 10.16 -9.01
CA VAL A 162 -11.39 10.30 -7.67
C VAL A 162 -10.64 9.37 -6.73
N LEU A 163 -9.92 9.94 -5.77
CA LEU A 163 -9.25 9.20 -4.71
C LEU A 163 -10.21 8.99 -3.56
N ARG A 164 -10.37 7.76 -3.12
CA ARG A 164 -11.07 7.40 -1.88
C ARG A 164 -10.19 7.78 -0.69
N LEU A 165 -10.78 8.42 0.32
CA LEU A 165 -10.08 8.82 1.54
C LEU A 165 -10.62 8.12 2.79
N ASP A 166 -11.81 7.52 2.69
CA ASP A 166 -12.50 6.86 3.79
C ASP A 166 -12.89 5.42 3.37
N PRO A 167 -11.94 4.47 3.42
CA PRO A 167 -12.24 3.06 3.19
C PRO A 167 -13.01 2.46 4.37
N ASP A 168 -14.05 1.64 4.10
CA ASP A 168 -14.73 0.85 5.11
C ASP A 168 -13.80 -0.28 5.62
N PRO A 169 -13.37 -0.25 6.90
CA PRO A 169 -12.42 -1.24 7.41
C PRO A 169 -13.00 -2.67 7.49
N THR A 170 -14.32 -2.83 7.30
CA THR A 170 -14.98 -4.14 7.27
C THR A 170 -14.94 -4.79 5.88
N ILE A 171 -14.61 -4.03 4.84
CA ILE A 171 -14.44 -4.51 3.47
C ILE A 171 -12.95 -4.82 3.24
N ALA A 172 -12.67 -5.99 2.69
CA ALA A 172 -11.30 -6.35 2.36
C ALA A 172 -10.68 -5.37 1.35
N TRP A 173 -9.42 -5.05 1.57
CA TRP A 173 -8.59 -4.26 0.66
C TRP A 173 -7.45 -5.14 0.14
N VAL A 174 -7.34 -5.32 -1.17
CA VAL A 174 -6.34 -6.21 -1.77
C VAL A 174 -4.98 -5.51 -1.79
N PRO A 175 -3.89 -6.12 -1.27
CA PRO A 175 -2.58 -5.48 -1.26
C PRO A 175 -2.11 -5.07 -2.65
N TYR A 176 -1.73 -3.80 -2.83
CA TYR A 176 -1.38 -3.27 -4.14
C TYR A 176 0.06 -3.59 -4.58
N TYR A 177 1.01 -3.67 -3.64
CA TYR A 177 2.42 -3.91 -4.00
C TYR A 177 2.77 -5.38 -4.17
N ASN A 178 2.29 -6.24 -3.30
CA ASN A 178 2.38 -7.67 -3.45
C ASN A 178 1.28 -8.35 -2.64
N PRO A 179 0.83 -9.54 -3.04
CA PRO A 179 0.06 -10.38 -2.14
C PRO A 179 0.98 -10.79 -0.98
N ASN A 180 0.45 -10.77 0.25
CA ASN A 180 1.19 -11.36 1.35
C ASN A 180 1.58 -12.80 0.97
N GLU A 181 2.83 -13.17 1.23
CA GLU A 181 3.34 -14.50 0.88
C GLU A 181 3.36 -14.75 -0.65
N ALA A 182 3.87 -13.79 -1.44
CA ALA A 182 4.00 -13.97 -2.89
C ALA A 182 4.80 -15.23 -3.24
N GLY A 183 4.31 -15.99 -4.21
CA GLY A 183 4.93 -17.22 -4.66
C GLY A 183 6.25 -17.01 -5.43
N GLU A 184 6.97 -18.11 -5.67
CA GLU A 184 8.16 -18.08 -6.51
C GLU A 184 7.81 -17.56 -7.93
N GLY A 185 8.63 -16.64 -8.44
CA GLY A 185 8.42 -16.04 -9.77
C GLY A 185 7.42 -14.88 -9.79
N PHE A 186 6.96 -14.40 -8.63
CA PHE A 186 6.12 -13.23 -8.54
C PHE A 186 6.74 -12.02 -9.26
N GLN A 187 5.91 -11.29 -10.02
CA GLN A 187 6.30 -10.10 -10.75
C GLN A 187 5.42 -8.92 -10.37
N GLN A 188 6.03 -7.90 -9.78
CA GLN A 188 5.37 -6.71 -9.24
C GLN A 188 4.52 -5.98 -10.28
N ILE A 189 5.09 -5.66 -11.46
CA ILE A 189 4.39 -4.84 -12.45
C ILE A 189 3.18 -5.55 -13.05
N PRO A 190 3.26 -6.81 -13.53
CA PRO A 190 2.08 -7.55 -13.98
C PRO A 190 0.99 -7.68 -12.91
N TYR A 191 1.38 -7.80 -11.64
CA TYR A 191 0.44 -7.84 -10.52
C TYR A 191 -0.31 -6.52 -10.39
N GLN A 192 0.41 -5.40 -10.34
CA GLN A 192 -0.19 -4.05 -10.22
C GLN A 192 -1.08 -3.73 -11.43
N GLU A 193 -0.65 -4.07 -12.65
CA GLU A 193 -1.46 -3.88 -13.86
C GLU A 193 -2.78 -4.66 -13.81
N ALA A 194 -2.75 -5.87 -13.26
CA ALA A 194 -3.96 -6.67 -13.06
C ALA A 194 -4.87 -6.05 -11.99
N ILE A 195 -4.33 -5.61 -10.84
CA ILE A 195 -5.11 -4.90 -9.80
C ILE A 195 -5.74 -3.62 -10.34
N GLU A 196 -4.97 -2.77 -11.03
CA GLU A 196 -5.48 -1.57 -11.69
C GLU A 196 -6.55 -1.89 -12.74
N GLY A 197 -6.40 -3.01 -13.45
CA GLY A 197 -7.41 -3.53 -14.37
C GLY A 197 -8.71 -3.93 -13.67
N MET A 198 -8.62 -4.56 -12.49
CA MET A 198 -9.76 -4.89 -11.65
C MET A 198 -10.50 -3.61 -11.20
N GLY A 199 -9.76 -2.60 -10.72
CA GLY A 199 -10.35 -1.31 -10.31
C GLY A 199 -11.09 -0.63 -11.47
N ARG A 200 -10.44 -0.50 -12.63
CA ARG A 200 -11.10 0.09 -13.81
C ARG A 200 -12.37 -0.67 -14.24
N ALA A 201 -12.38 -1.99 -14.14
CA ALA A 201 -13.55 -2.78 -14.46
C ALA A 201 -14.65 -2.60 -13.39
N ALA A 202 -14.30 -2.47 -12.11
CA ALA A 202 -15.24 -2.15 -11.04
C ALA A 202 -15.90 -0.78 -11.25
N ASP A 203 -15.12 0.25 -11.57
CA ASP A 203 -15.62 1.60 -11.88
C ASP A 203 -16.57 1.62 -13.08
N ALA A 204 -16.30 0.76 -14.07
CA ALA A 204 -17.18 0.58 -15.23
C ALA A 204 -18.41 -0.30 -14.95
N GLY A 205 -18.52 -0.92 -13.77
CA GLY A 205 -19.56 -1.87 -13.42
C GLY A 205 -19.45 -3.22 -14.16
N ASP A 206 -18.26 -3.53 -14.70
CA ASP A 206 -18.02 -4.71 -15.54
C ASP A 206 -17.42 -5.89 -14.74
N VAL A 207 -18.29 -6.55 -13.97
CA VAL A 207 -17.90 -7.71 -13.15
C VAL A 207 -17.40 -8.88 -14.00
N ASP A 208 -17.85 -9.02 -15.26
CA ASP A 208 -17.40 -10.11 -16.11
C ASP A 208 -15.94 -9.91 -16.56
N THR A 209 -15.55 -8.67 -16.87
CA THR A 209 -14.13 -8.32 -17.09
C THR A 209 -13.31 -8.57 -15.83
N MET A 210 -13.79 -8.21 -14.62
CA MET A 210 -13.10 -8.54 -13.37
C MET A 210 -12.87 -10.05 -13.21
N ARG A 211 -13.89 -10.87 -13.44
CA ARG A 211 -13.78 -12.34 -13.40
C ARG A 211 -12.77 -12.88 -14.42
N GLY A 212 -12.70 -12.27 -15.60
CA GLY A 212 -11.71 -12.60 -16.63
C GLY A 212 -10.28 -12.33 -16.11
N ILE A 213 -9.99 -11.10 -15.65
CA ILE A 213 -8.68 -10.72 -15.12
C ILE A 213 -8.28 -11.64 -13.95
N TRP A 214 -9.21 -11.90 -13.03
CA TRP A 214 -8.99 -12.78 -11.89
C TRP A 214 -8.56 -14.18 -12.31
N ASN A 215 -9.33 -14.83 -13.19
CA ASN A 215 -9.08 -16.21 -13.57
C ASN A 215 -7.88 -16.39 -14.50
N ASP A 216 -7.62 -15.41 -15.38
CA ASP A 216 -6.60 -15.54 -16.42
C ASP A 216 -5.21 -15.14 -15.94
N SER A 217 -5.11 -14.24 -14.95
CA SER A 217 -3.82 -13.68 -14.55
C SER A 217 -3.62 -13.49 -13.04
N LEU A 218 -4.60 -12.91 -12.33
CA LEU A 218 -4.36 -12.43 -10.96
C LEU A 218 -4.36 -13.57 -9.92
N LYS A 219 -5.30 -14.52 -10.04
CA LYS A 219 -5.50 -15.60 -9.06
C LYS A 219 -4.25 -16.45 -8.81
N VAL A 220 -3.46 -16.71 -9.85
CA VAL A 220 -2.24 -17.53 -9.75
C VAL A 220 -1.10 -16.82 -8.99
N MET A 221 -1.21 -15.51 -8.78
CA MET A 221 -0.21 -14.71 -8.06
C MET A 221 -0.43 -14.74 -6.54
N PHE A 222 -1.57 -15.25 -6.07
CA PHE A 222 -1.86 -15.45 -4.65
C PHE A 222 -1.55 -16.88 -4.22
N THR A 223 -0.94 -17.04 -3.05
CA THR A 223 -0.62 -18.34 -2.45
C THR A 223 -1.52 -18.70 -1.28
N ASN A 224 -2.15 -17.70 -0.64
CA ASN A 224 -3.01 -17.91 0.51
C ASN A 224 -4.44 -18.28 0.06
N PRO A 225 -4.90 -19.53 0.32
CA PRO A 225 -6.22 -19.98 -0.13
C PRO A 225 -7.38 -19.18 0.50
N ALA A 226 -7.23 -18.67 1.73
CA ALA A 226 -8.27 -17.86 2.37
C ALA A 226 -8.48 -16.51 1.66
N VAL A 227 -7.39 -15.89 1.19
CA VAL A 227 -7.44 -14.68 0.38
C VAL A 227 -8.09 -14.95 -0.97
N ILE A 228 -7.70 -16.06 -1.63
CA ILE A 228 -8.29 -16.48 -2.91
C ILE A 228 -9.81 -16.69 -2.75
N ASP A 229 -10.24 -17.38 -1.70
CA ASP A 229 -11.66 -17.64 -1.44
C ASP A 229 -12.43 -16.35 -1.14
N GLN A 230 -11.82 -15.40 -0.43
CA GLN A 230 -12.43 -14.11 -0.10
C GLN A 230 -12.66 -13.27 -1.38
N ILE A 231 -11.67 -13.16 -2.24
CA ILE A 231 -11.77 -12.45 -3.53
C ILE A 231 -12.79 -13.15 -4.44
N GLN A 232 -12.73 -14.47 -4.54
CA GLN A 232 -13.67 -15.25 -5.34
C GLN A 232 -15.12 -15.03 -4.90
N LYS A 233 -15.38 -15.04 -3.58
CA LYS A 233 -16.69 -14.78 -3.01
C LYS A 233 -17.22 -13.38 -3.35
N ALA A 234 -16.35 -12.35 -3.30
CA ALA A 234 -16.72 -11.00 -3.69
C ALA A 234 -17.11 -10.93 -5.19
N LEU A 235 -16.31 -11.55 -6.07
CA LEU A 235 -16.61 -11.64 -7.50
C LEU A 235 -17.88 -12.41 -7.80
N ASP A 236 -18.17 -13.47 -7.07
CA ASP A 236 -19.39 -14.27 -7.21
C ASP A 236 -20.64 -13.48 -6.78
N SER A 237 -20.51 -12.63 -5.74
CA SER A 237 -21.60 -11.76 -5.31
C SER A 237 -21.95 -10.69 -6.34
N GLY A 238 -20.93 -10.18 -7.06
CA GLY A 238 -21.08 -9.09 -8.01
C GLY A 238 -21.39 -7.74 -7.35
N ASP A 239 -21.16 -7.61 -6.04
CA ASP A 239 -21.37 -6.36 -5.31
C ASP A 239 -20.28 -5.34 -5.67
N LEU A 240 -20.65 -4.35 -6.49
CA LEU A 240 -19.73 -3.31 -6.99
C LEU A 240 -19.21 -2.39 -5.89
N THR A 241 -19.93 -2.20 -4.79
CA THR A 241 -19.43 -1.43 -3.64
C THR A 241 -18.26 -2.14 -3.00
N VAL A 242 -18.42 -3.44 -2.75
CA VAL A 242 -17.35 -4.29 -2.19
C VAL A 242 -16.17 -4.40 -3.17
N LEU A 243 -16.45 -4.72 -4.44
CA LEU A 243 -15.42 -4.90 -5.47
C LEU A 243 -14.66 -3.60 -5.76
N GLY A 244 -15.36 -2.46 -5.78
CA GLY A 244 -14.75 -1.16 -5.96
C GLY A 244 -13.77 -0.85 -4.83
N GLN A 245 -14.13 -1.10 -3.56
CA GLN A 245 -13.20 -0.85 -2.47
C GLN A 245 -12.04 -1.86 -2.43
N MET A 246 -12.27 -3.10 -2.84
CA MET A 246 -11.21 -4.11 -2.86
C MET A 246 -10.08 -3.79 -3.83
N PHE A 247 -10.37 -3.05 -4.92
CA PHE A 247 -9.46 -2.88 -6.06
C PHE A 247 -9.29 -1.44 -6.58
N SER A 248 -9.98 -0.44 -6.01
CA SER A 248 -9.88 0.96 -6.45
C SER A 248 -9.81 1.94 -5.30
#